data_a723e6e90c540cdb5dc1195bacbb9eac
#
_entry.id   a723e6e90c540cdb5dc1195bacbb9eac
#
_cell.length_a   1.000
_cell.length_b   1.000
_cell.length_c   1.000
_cell.angle_alpha   90.00
_cell.angle_beta   90.00
_cell.angle_gamma   90.00
#
_symmetry.space_group_name_H-M   'P 1'
#
loop_
_entity.id
_entity.type
_entity.pdbx_description
1 polymer ?
#
loop_
_entity_poly.entity_id
_entity_poly.type
_entity_poly.pdbx_seq_one_letter_code
_entity_poly.pdbx_strand_id
1 'polypeptide(L)'
;MVKWDKRMLGGLGALAIALAACGGTAAPNASASSSPNATAAKPDVKVGVVISLTGVGNAYGPVQKNGVELAAQRINDAGGVNGAKLVLVIDDDQSTTDGGVTAFRKQTSQDRVTAILGPTLSNTAVAAHPVAQSAQTPVIAISNTGDGIVGKCSYGPCDYIFRASLGEATAIPATVNIAKTKLNVKSVVLMYAQDDKFSSDGFAIFQKALATAGITVKKEIAFSKTDVDLSGPVTAALAESPDAIIDSSLAGPAIQVLKEVNKKKPGMLVIGGNGFNTPAIIASAAAAAEGAVSGAAWYLGNPDPVNKDFVAAYKTKFNADPDQFAAQAYSAMYILLDALKRTPSVTSVLHDKLRAQIALTTGVKTPLGEFSFNSSQDVNQKVYVVQVKNGQFTPVN
;
A
#
# COMPACT_ATOMS: atom_id res chain seq x y z
N MET A 1 1.53 59.81 -14.39
CA MET A 1 0.72 61.06 -14.53
C MET A 1 -0.72 60.70 -14.24
N VAL A 2 -1.33 61.57 -13.41
CA VAL A 2 -2.75 61.79 -13.17
C VAL A 2 -3.41 60.80 -12.22
N LYS A 3 -4.07 61.18 -11.19
CA LYS A 3 -4.14 62.26 -10.16
C LYS A 3 -5.09 61.76 -9.08
N TRP A 4 -4.73 62.01 -7.87
CA TRP A 4 -5.56 61.86 -6.66
C TRP A 4 -6.77 62.83 -6.70
N ASP A 5 -7.88 62.46 -6.08
CA ASP A 5 -8.72 63.42 -5.44
C ASP A 5 -9.34 62.90 -4.15
N LYS A 6 -9.16 63.73 -3.10
CA LYS A 6 -9.72 63.62 -1.74
C LYS A 6 -10.96 64.53 -1.66
N ARG A 7 -11.93 64.20 -0.81
CA ARG A 7 -12.77 65.09 0.04
C ARG A 7 -13.78 64.23 0.77
N MET A 8 -13.78 64.18 2.04
CA MET A 8 -13.94 65.02 3.21
C MET A 8 -15.39 65.12 3.71
N LEU A 9 -15.51 65.02 5.06
CA LEU A 9 -16.47 65.52 6.04
C LEU A 9 -17.90 64.94 6.00
N GLY A 10 -18.55 64.57 7.11
CA GLY A 10 -18.46 64.92 8.53
C GLY A 10 -19.87 64.82 9.09
N GLY A 11 -20.09 64.49 10.33
CA GLY A 11 -21.41 64.48 10.95
C GLY A 11 -21.40 63.91 12.38
N LEU A 12 -21.08 64.74 13.34
CA LEU A 12 -21.39 64.53 14.77
C LEU A 12 -22.89 64.62 15.03
N GLY A 13 -23.42 63.80 15.91
CA GLY A 13 -24.76 63.93 16.45
C GLY A 13 -24.88 63.33 17.86
N ALA A 14 -25.09 64.17 18.83
CA ALA A 14 -24.97 63.97 20.28
C ALA A 14 -26.13 63.19 20.94
N LEU A 15 -25.78 62.50 21.98
CA LEU A 15 -26.27 62.52 23.38
C LEU A 15 -27.77 62.66 23.65
N ALA A 16 -28.38 61.67 24.27
CA ALA A 16 -29.46 61.86 25.24
C ALA A 16 -29.44 60.77 26.31
N ILE A 17 -29.10 61.13 27.52
CA ILE A 17 -29.25 60.42 28.78
C ILE A 17 -30.70 60.60 29.26
N ALA A 18 -31.35 59.46 29.62
CA ALA A 18 -32.54 59.49 30.46
C ALA A 18 -32.41 58.44 31.57
N LEU A 19 -32.17 58.97 32.80
CA LEU A 19 -32.38 58.24 34.04
C LEU A 19 -33.89 58.23 34.36
N ALA A 20 -34.39 57.01 34.67
CA ALA A 20 -35.60 56.85 35.48
C ALA A 20 -35.44 55.65 36.41
N ALA A 21 -35.59 55.95 37.70
CA ALA A 21 -35.44 55.03 38.82
C ALA A 21 -36.76 54.33 39.20
N CYS A 22 -36.59 53.24 39.95
CA CYS A 22 -37.51 52.66 40.93
C CYS A 22 -38.64 51.76 40.48
N GLY A 23 -38.63 50.54 41.01
CA GLY A 23 -39.78 49.68 41.18
C GLY A 23 -39.40 48.17 41.23
N GLY A 24 -39.08 47.70 42.45
CA GLY A 24 -38.78 46.25 42.64
C GLY A 24 -40.04 45.41 42.58
N THR A 25 -39.91 44.24 42.01
CA THR A 25 -40.64 42.99 42.37
C THR A 25 -39.77 41.79 42.07
N ALA A 26 -39.59 40.97 43.09
CA ALA A 26 -38.86 39.73 42.98
C ALA A 26 -39.56 38.76 42.01
N ALA A 27 -38.86 38.29 41.00
CA ALA A 27 -39.30 37.18 40.16
C ALA A 27 -38.43 35.92 40.43
N PRO A 28 -38.99 34.72 40.34
CA PRO A 28 -38.40 33.50 40.86
C PRO A 28 -37.17 33.05 40.06
N ASN A 29 -36.24 32.46 40.78
CA ASN A 29 -35.06 31.74 40.25
C ASN A 29 -35.40 30.91 39.03
N ALA A 30 -35.03 31.34 37.85
CA ALA A 30 -34.87 30.50 36.71
C ALA A 30 -33.59 29.67 36.91
N SER A 31 -33.78 28.41 37.30
CA SER A 31 -32.72 27.43 37.26
C SER A 31 -32.07 27.43 35.89
N ALA A 32 -30.84 27.93 35.82
CA ALA A 32 -30.03 27.77 34.63
C ALA A 32 -29.89 26.29 34.37
N SER A 33 -30.63 25.79 33.39
CA SER A 33 -30.43 24.47 32.81
C SER A 33 -29.02 24.47 32.25
N SER A 34 -28.09 23.83 32.97
CA SER A 34 -26.76 23.52 32.46
C SER A 34 -26.95 22.60 31.26
N SER A 35 -26.84 23.15 30.04
CA SER A 35 -26.69 22.35 28.85
C SER A 35 -25.60 21.32 29.07
N PRO A 36 -25.81 20.03 28.70
CA PRO A 36 -24.78 19.03 28.86
C PRO A 36 -23.53 19.53 28.14
N ASN A 37 -22.42 19.56 28.88
CA ASN A 37 -21.11 19.95 28.42
C ASN A 37 -20.81 19.22 27.09
N ALA A 38 -20.92 19.89 25.96
CA ALA A 38 -20.54 19.32 24.69
C ALA A 38 -19.04 19.01 24.80
N THR A 39 -18.71 17.74 24.98
CA THR A 39 -17.33 17.28 25.03
C THR A 39 -16.66 17.79 23.74
N ALA A 40 -15.68 18.69 23.87
CA ALA A 40 -14.98 19.26 22.73
C ALA A 40 -14.51 18.14 21.82
N ALA A 41 -14.87 18.21 20.55
CA ALA A 41 -14.48 17.18 19.56
C ALA A 41 -12.96 17.06 19.54
N LYS A 42 -12.47 15.82 19.63
CA LYS A 42 -11.03 15.55 19.52
C LYS A 42 -10.53 15.95 18.14
N PRO A 43 -9.29 16.48 18.01
CA PRO A 43 -8.71 16.76 16.69
C PRO A 43 -8.63 15.49 15.84
N ASP A 44 -8.83 15.66 14.54
CA ASP A 44 -8.76 14.56 13.57
C ASP A 44 -7.38 13.91 13.54
N VAL A 45 -7.34 12.60 13.38
CA VAL A 45 -6.12 11.84 13.11
C VAL A 45 -5.93 11.79 11.60
N LYS A 46 -4.96 12.54 11.08
CA LYS A 46 -4.63 12.56 9.66
C LYS A 46 -3.68 11.41 9.32
N VAL A 47 -4.07 10.54 8.41
CA VAL A 47 -3.23 9.47 7.87
C VAL A 47 -2.91 9.78 6.42
N GLY A 48 -1.63 9.90 6.11
CA GLY A 48 -1.13 10.05 4.77
C GLY A 48 -1.20 8.74 3.99
N VAL A 49 -1.52 8.83 2.71
CA VAL A 49 -1.51 7.70 1.79
C VAL A 49 -0.84 8.16 0.51
N VAL A 50 0.32 7.59 0.20
CA VAL A 50 1.05 7.87 -1.04
C VAL A 50 1.05 6.62 -1.88
N ILE A 51 0.42 6.67 -3.04
CA ILE A 51 0.20 5.49 -3.89
C ILE A 51 0.25 5.85 -5.38
N SER A 52 0.55 4.87 -6.23
CA SER A 52 0.64 5.03 -7.68
C SER A 52 -0.75 4.95 -8.34
N LEU A 53 -1.50 6.06 -8.33
CA LEU A 53 -2.81 6.09 -9.01
C LEU A 53 -2.67 6.17 -10.52
N THR A 54 -1.56 6.74 -11.01
CA THR A 54 -1.20 6.86 -12.42
C THR A 54 0.18 6.26 -12.71
N GLY A 55 0.54 6.11 -13.98
CA GLY A 55 1.82 5.55 -14.42
C GLY A 55 1.88 4.02 -14.37
N VAL A 56 3.09 3.45 -14.34
CA VAL A 56 3.31 1.99 -14.46
C VAL A 56 2.77 1.17 -13.28
N GLY A 57 2.52 1.80 -12.13
CA GLY A 57 1.94 1.19 -10.93
C GLY A 57 0.41 1.28 -10.86
N ASN A 58 -0.27 1.79 -11.88
CA ASN A 58 -1.72 2.01 -11.87
C ASN A 58 -2.57 0.72 -11.76
N ALA A 59 -1.97 -0.44 -11.98
CA ALA A 59 -2.63 -1.72 -11.72
C ALA A 59 -2.83 -1.98 -10.22
N TYR A 60 -2.10 -1.30 -9.35
CA TYR A 60 -2.05 -1.53 -7.90
C TYR A 60 -2.65 -0.37 -7.09
N GLY A 61 -2.33 0.89 -7.45
CA GLY A 61 -2.70 2.06 -6.68
C GLY A 61 -4.22 2.24 -6.44
N PRO A 62 -5.07 2.13 -7.45
CA PRO A 62 -6.53 2.28 -7.27
C PRO A 62 -7.15 1.27 -6.31
N VAL A 63 -6.71 0.01 -6.32
CA VAL A 63 -7.22 -1.01 -5.39
C VAL A 63 -6.68 -0.82 -3.97
N GLN A 64 -5.45 -0.30 -3.82
CA GLN A 64 -4.91 0.13 -2.52
C GLN A 64 -5.72 1.29 -1.94
N LYS A 65 -6.07 2.29 -2.77
CA LYS A 65 -6.97 3.39 -2.38
C LYS A 65 -8.29 2.86 -1.84
N ASN A 66 -8.92 1.95 -2.56
CA ASN A 66 -10.16 1.32 -2.11
C ASN A 66 -9.99 0.60 -0.75
N GLY A 67 -8.87 -0.10 -0.56
CA GLY A 67 -8.56 -0.79 0.70
C GLY A 67 -8.47 0.17 1.89
N VAL A 68 -7.70 1.28 1.77
CA VAL A 68 -7.57 2.27 2.84
C VAL A 68 -8.88 3.03 3.09
N GLU A 69 -9.65 3.35 2.04
CA GLU A 69 -10.95 4.03 2.17
C GLU A 69 -12.00 3.16 2.87
N LEU A 70 -12.04 1.86 2.57
CA LEU A 70 -12.91 0.92 3.28
C LEU A 70 -12.52 0.82 4.76
N ALA A 71 -11.22 0.69 5.05
CA ALA A 71 -10.72 0.61 6.41
C ALA A 71 -11.05 1.89 7.20
N ALA A 72 -10.75 3.07 6.63
CA ALA A 72 -11.00 4.35 7.27
C ALA A 72 -12.49 4.57 7.58
N GLN A 73 -13.38 4.21 6.64
CA GLN A 73 -14.82 4.26 6.87
C GLN A 73 -15.21 3.38 8.04
N ARG A 74 -14.85 2.09 8.04
CA ARG A 74 -15.21 1.15 9.11
C ARG A 74 -14.65 1.57 10.48
N ILE A 75 -13.45 2.13 10.51
CA ILE A 75 -12.84 2.66 11.73
C ILE A 75 -13.66 3.85 12.26
N ASN A 76 -14.07 4.76 11.39
CA ASN A 76 -14.88 5.93 11.77
C ASN A 76 -16.29 5.50 12.22
N ASP A 77 -16.92 4.56 11.53
CA ASP A 77 -18.22 4.02 11.88
C ASP A 77 -18.20 3.32 13.26
N ALA A 78 -17.03 2.75 13.64
CA ALA A 78 -16.78 2.16 14.95
C ALA A 78 -16.36 3.18 16.04
N GLY A 79 -16.47 4.49 15.79
CA GLY A 79 -16.15 5.55 16.75
C GLY A 79 -14.73 6.13 16.62
N GLY A 80 -14.02 5.83 15.54
CA GLY A 80 -12.73 6.43 15.21
C GLY A 80 -11.56 5.93 16.07
N VAL A 81 -10.53 6.76 16.16
CA VAL A 81 -9.31 6.49 16.93
C VAL A 81 -9.47 7.12 18.32
N ASN A 82 -9.80 6.32 19.31
CA ASN A 82 -10.07 6.81 20.68
C ASN A 82 -11.06 7.98 20.73
N GLY A 83 -12.08 7.96 19.84
CA GLY A 83 -13.10 9.00 19.69
C GLY A 83 -12.68 10.19 18.80
N ALA A 84 -11.51 10.17 18.17
CA ALA A 84 -11.11 11.11 17.12
C ALA A 84 -11.44 10.54 15.73
N LYS A 85 -11.85 11.39 14.80
CA LYS A 85 -12.09 10.99 13.41
C LYS A 85 -10.78 10.72 12.69
N LEU A 86 -10.70 9.64 11.93
CA LEU A 86 -9.60 9.33 11.03
C LEU A 86 -9.88 9.97 9.67
N VAL A 87 -8.92 10.76 9.18
CA VAL A 87 -8.99 11.47 7.90
C VAL A 87 -7.82 11.05 7.01
N LEU A 88 -8.11 10.66 5.78
CA LEU A 88 -7.10 10.28 4.79
C LEU A 88 -6.62 11.52 4.01
N VAL A 89 -5.30 11.61 3.81
CA VAL A 89 -4.65 12.55 2.89
C VAL A 89 -3.99 11.70 1.80
N ILE A 90 -4.63 11.63 0.62
CA ILE A 90 -4.20 10.73 -0.46
C ILE A 90 -3.51 11.55 -1.54
N ASP A 91 -2.26 11.16 -1.87
CA ASP A 91 -1.48 11.75 -2.96
C ASP A 91 -1.05 10.67 -3.96
N ASP A 92 -1.08 11.01 -5.25
CA ASP A 92 -0.56 10.19 -6.35
C ASP A 92 0.95 10.43 -6.49
N ASP A 93 1.76 9.38 -6.41
CA ASP A 93 3.20 9.43 -6.68
C ASP A 93 3.53 9.34 -8.18
N GLN A 94 2.51 9.19 -9.04
CA GLN A 94 2.61 9.07 -10.48
C GLN A 94 3.55 7.94 -10.94
N SER A 95 3.81 6.97 -10.05
CA SER A 95 4.79 5.89 -10.24
C SER A 95 6.23 6.37 -10.49
N THR A 96 6.55 7.57 -9.99
CA THR A 96 7.88 8.17 -10.16
C THR A 96 8.58 8.42 -8.82
N THR A 97 9.90 8.42 -8.82
CA THR A 97 10.69 8.76 -7.63
C THR A 97 10.45 10.20 -7.19
N ASP A 98 10.41 11.14 -8.13
CA ASP A 98 10.20 12.57 -7.84
C ASP A 98 8.80 12.86 -7.34
N GLY A 99 7.79 12.20 -7.90
CA GLY A 99 6.41 12.27 -7.44
C GLY A 99 6.29 11.77 -5.99
N GLY A 100 6.90 10.62 -5.69
CA GLY A 100 6.93 10.08 -4.34
C GLY A 100 7.63 11.00 -3.34
N VAL A 101 8.83 11.51 -3.67
CA VAL A 101 9.56 12.46 -2.82
C VAL A 101 8.72 13.72 -2.57
N THR A 102 8.06 14.25 -3.60
CA THR A 102 7.20 15.43 -3.49
C THR A 102 6.00 15.17 -2.59
N ALA A 103 5.31 14.04 -2.78
CA ALA A 103 4.17 13.65 -1.96
C ALA A 103 4.57 13.45 -0.47
N PHE A 104 5.69 12.76 -0.21
CA PHE A 104 6.18 12.57 1.15
C PHE A 104 6.57 13.90 1.83
N ARG A 105 7.23 14.82 1.12
CA ARG A 105 7.54 16.16 1.63
C ARG A 105 6.27 16.94 1.96
N LYS A 106 5.27 16.93 1.08
CA LYS A 106 3.99 17.58 1.32
C LYS A 106 3.32 17.02 2.58
N GLN A 107 3.19 15.71 2.68
CA GLN A 107 2.50 15.06 3.79
C GLN A 107 3.22 15.25 5.13
N THR A 108 4.56 15.23 5.15
CA THR A 108 5.33 15.42 6.39
C THR A 108 5.39 16.87 6.85
N SER A 109 5.55 17.84 5.94
CA SER A 109 5.81 19.24 6.28
C SER A 109 4.58 20.13 6.24
N GLN A 110 3.67 19.95 5.27
CA GLN A 110 2.48 20.80 5.06
C GLN A 110 1.24 20.19 5.71
N ASP A 111 0.91 18.95 5.37
CA ASP A 111 -0.28 18.27 5.88
C ASP A 111 -0.09 17.80 7.32
N ARG A 112 1.16 17.53 7.72
CA ARG A 112 1.56 17.08 9.05
C ARG A 112 0.79 15.85 9.48
N VAL A 113 0.84 14.82 8.62
CA VAL A 113 0.15 13.56 8.88
C VAL A 113 0.78 12.81 10.05
N THR A 114 -0.03 12.02 10.74
CA THR A 114 0.41 11.22 11.90
C THR A 114 1.29 10.04 11.49
N ALA A 115 1.01 9.44 10.34
CA ALA A 115 1.78 8.37 9.71
C ALA A 115 1.47 8.33 8.22
N ILE A 116 2.30 7.64 7.42
CA ILE A 116 2.10 7.47 5.98
C ILE A 116 1.94 5.98 5.67
N LEU A 117 0.94 5.63 4.87
CA LEU A 117 0.80 4.33 4.22
C LEU A 117 1.29 4.44 2.76
N GLY A 118 2.22 3.58 2.37
CA GLY A 118 2.82 3.64 1.04
C GLY A 118 4.36 3.65 1.06
N PRO A 119 5.00 3.98 -0.08
CA PRO A 119 4.40 4.10 -1.41
C PRO A 119 4.09 2.73 -2.05
N THR A 120 3.57 2.73 -3.30
CA THR A 120 3.27 1.50 -4.03
C THR A 120 4.53 0.78 -4.49
N LEU A 121 5.44 1.48 -5.18
CA LEU A 121 6.58 0.89 -5.87
C LEU A 121 7.88 0.96 -5.06
N SER A 122 8.76 -0.04 -5.26
CA SER A 122 10.05 -0.14 -4.56
C SER A 122 11.03 0.98 -4.98
N ASN A 123 11.03 1.40 -6.24
CA ASN A 123 11.82 2.57 -6.69
C ASN A 123 11.43 3.84 -5.93
N THR A 124 10.13 4.08 -5.84
CA THR A 124 9.57 5.24 -5.12
C THR A 124 9.89 5.15 -3.62
N ALA A 125 9.81 3.95 -3.03
CA ALA A 125 10.11 3.72 -1.62
C ALA A 125 11.56 4.12 -1.27
N VAL A 126 12.53 3.67 -2.04
CA VAL A 126 13.96 3.99 -1.81
C VAL A 126 14.23 5.49 -1.88
N ALA A 127 13.53 6.22 -2.76
CA ALA A 127 13.69 7.66 -2.89
C ALA A 127 12.92 8.48 -1.82
N ALA A 128 11.71 8.04 -1.46
CA ALA A 128 10.80 8.80 -0.61
C ALA A 128 10.91 8.49 0.89
N HIS A 129 11.24 7.25 1.27
CA HIS A 129 11.39 6.87 2.69
C HIS A 129 12.42 7.71 3.46
N PRO A 130 13.58 8.12 2.87
CA PRO A 130 14.50 9.05 3.53
C PRO A 130 13.86 10.37 3.96
N VAL A 131 12.85 10.87 3.24
CA VAL A 131 12.11 12.08 3.61
C VAL A 131 11.33 11.85 4.91
N ALA A 132 10.59 10.75 5.00
CA ALA A 132 9.83 10.40 6.20
C ALA A 132 10.76 10.08 7.38
N GLN A 133 11.88 9.38 7.14
CA GLN A 133 12.89 9.09 8.16
C GLN A 133 13.46 10.40 8.75
N SER A 134 13.83 11.35 7.89
CA SER A 134 14.37 12.67 8.32
C SER A 134 13.31 13.49 9.06
N ALA A 135 12.04 13.39 8.67
CA ALA A 135 10.91 14.04 9.34
C ALA A 135 10.40 13.26 10.57
N GLN A 136 11.04 12.14 10.90
CA GLN A 136 10.63 11.24 11.97
C GLN A 136 9.15 10.81 11.88
N THR A 137 8.60 10.73 10.68
CA THR A 137 7.20 10.34 10.43
C THR A 137 7.11 8.85 10.15
N PRO A 138 6.38 8.06 10.94
CA PRO A 138 6.24 6.62 10.71
C PRO A 138 5.61 6.30 9.36
N VAL A 139 6.16 5.28 8.69
CA VAL A 139 5.66 4.75 7.42
C VAL A 139 5.35 3.27 7.60
N ILE A 140 4.20 2.83 7.07
CA ILE A 140 3.92 1.41 6.84
C ILE A 140 3.83 1.20 5.34
N ALA A 141 4.86 0.57 4.77
CA ALA A 141 4.93 0.22 3.36
C ALA A 141 3.90 -0.88 3.04
N ILE A 142 3.03 -0.65 2.06
CA ILE A 142 1.84 -1.48 1.80
C ILE A 142 1.97 -2.43 0.62
N SER A 143 2.97 -2.25 -0.24
CA SER A 143 3.15 -3.13 -1.41
C SER A 143 4.56 -3.20 -1.97
N ASN A 144 5.47 -2.32 -1.58
CA ASN A 144 6.84 -2.40 -2.06
C ASN A 144 7.58 -3.58 -1.41
N THR A 145 7.98 -4.56 -2.22
CA THR A 145 8.47 -5.88 -1.78
C THR A 145 9.94 -6.13 -2.09
N GLY A 146 10.61 -5.17 -2.72
CA GLY A 146 12.04 -5.23 -3.00
C GLY A 146 12.90 -5.36 -1.74
N ASP A 147 14.15 -5.72 -1.92
CA ASP A 147 15.12 -5.87 -0.84
C ASP A 147 15.68 -4.53 -0.35
N GLY A 148 16.16 -4.48 0.89
CA GLY A 148 16.78 -3.29 1.48
C GLY A 148 15.83 -2.09 1.66
N ILE A 149 14.52 -2.34 1.83
CA ILE A 149 13.51 -1.29 2.05
C ILE A 149 13.23 -1.09 3.54
N VAL A 150 13.33 -2.13 4.36
CA VAL A 150 13.15 -2.11 5.82
C VAL A 150 14.28 -2.83 6.52
N GLY A 151 14.43 -2.62 7.81
CA GLY A 151 15.45 -3.26 8.65
C GLY A 151 16.86 -2.79 8.32
N LYS A 152 17.50 -3.37 7.33
CA LYS A 152 18.78 -2.93 6.79
C LYS A 152 18.56 -2.26 5.44
N CYS A 153 18.28 -0.97 5.47
CA CYS A 153 17.90 -0.22 4.27
C CYS A 153 19.09 0.16 3.41
N SER A 154 18.90 0.07 2.09
CA SER A 154 19.94 0.43 1.10
C SER A 154 20.22 1.93 1.03
N TYR A 155 19.35 2.75 1.60
CA TYR A 155 19.40 4.21 1.59
C TYR A 155 19.82 4.84 2.95
N GLY A 156 20.23 4.03 3.92
CA GLY A 156 20.68 4.49 5.24
C GLY A 156 19.70 4.17 6.37
N PRO A 157 19.65 4.97 7.46
CA PRO A 157 18.77 4.72 8.58
C PRO A 157 17.28 4.67 8.17
N CYS A 158 16.52 3.75 8.76
CA CYS A 158 15.11 3.55 8.44
C CYS A 158 14.26 3.11 9.64
N ASP A 159 14.57 3.65 10.82
CA ASP A 159 13.90 3.30 12.09
C ASP A 159 12.41 3.62 12.11
N TYR A 160 11.96 4.52 11.24
CA TYR A 160 10.55 4.90 11.09
C TYR A 160 9.82 4.16 9.98
N ILE A 161 10.50 3.21 9.30
CA ILE A 161 9.94 2.52 8.13
C ILE A 161 9.61 1.07 8.48
N PHE A 162 8.37 0.71 8.31
CA PHE A 162 7.81 -0.64 8.53
C PHE A 162 7.23 -1.17 7.23
N ARG A 163 7.14 -2.50 7.07
CA ARG A 163 6.56 -3.12 5.89
C ARG A 163 5.43 -4.09 6.26
N ALA A 164 4.24 -3.86 5.71
CA ALA A 164 3.08 -4.76 5.86
C ALA A 164 2.88 -5.68 4.63
N SER A 165 3.68 -5.52 3.58
CA SER A 165 3.66 -6.39 2.39
C SER A 165 4.71 -7.49 2.49
N LEU A 166 4.38 -8.69 2.01
CA LEU A 166 5.28 -9.84 2.01
C LEU A 166 6.46 -9.61 1.05
N GLY A 167 7.68 -9.54 1.59
CA GLY A 167 8.90 -9.31 0.80
C GLY A 167 9.22 -10.46 -0.17
N GLU A 168 9.81 -10.12 -1.33
CA GLU A 168 10.24 -11.10 -2.33
C GLU A 168 11.26 -12.10 -1.77
N ALA A 169 12.11 -11.68 -0.85
CA ALA A 169 13.07 -12.56 -0.17
C ALA A 169 12.42 -13.75 0.56
N THR A 170 11.13 -13.61 0.92
CA THR A 170 10.35 -14.69 1.55
C THR A 170 9.46 -15.41 0.54
N ALA A 171 8.82 -14.67 -0.39
CA ALA A 171 7.87 -15.23 -1.34
C ALA A 171 8.53 -16.10 -2.43
N ILE A 172 9.63 -15.63 -3.02
CA ILE A 172 10.30 -16.28 -4.14
C ILE A 172 10.86 -17.66 -3.79
N PRO A 173 11.58 -17.87 -2.66
CA PRO A 173 12.05 -19.23 -2.30
C PRO A 173 10.91 -20.24 -2.15
N ALA A 174 9.75 -19.83 -1.60
CA ALA A 174 8.58 -20.70 -1.50
C ALA A 174 8.00 -21.03 -2.89
N THR A 175 7.93 -20.04 -3.79
CA THR A 175 7.47 -20.22 -5.17
C THR A 175 8.39 -21.18 -5.94
N VAL A 176 9.70 -21.01 -5.85
CA VAL A 176 10.69 -21.86 -6.49
C VAL A 176 10.62 -23.31 -5.95
N ASN A 177 10.40 -23.46 -4.64
CA ASN A 177 10.21 -24.80 -4.05
C ASN A 177 8.97 -25.50 -4.62
N ILE A 178 7.84 -24.81 -4.75
CA ILE A 178 6.63 -25.35 -5.39
C ILE A 178 6.88 -25.66 -6.87
N ALA A 179 7.55 -24.77 -7.60
CA ALA A 179 7.92 -25.00 -8.99
C ALA A 179 8.70 -26.32 -9.16
N LYS A 180 9.67 -26.59 -8.29
CA LYS A 180 10.45 -27.83 -8.28
C LYS A 180 9.61 -29.05 -7.89
N THR A 181 8.92 -28.98 -6.74
CA THR A 181 8.36 -30.14 -6.06
C THR A 181 6.97 -30.55 -6.55
N LYS A 182 6.18 -29.58 -7.02
CA LYS A 182 4.79 -29.81 -7.47
C LYS A 182 4.62 -29.64 -8.96
N LEU A 183 5.42 -28.77 -9.61
CA LEU A 183 5.29 -28.48 -11.03
C LEU A 183 6.42 -29.12 -11.86
N ASN A 184 7.34 -29.86 -11.23
CA ASN A 184 8.44 -30.61 -11.85
C ASN A 184 9.39 -29.77 -12.74
N VAL A 185 9.54 -28.46 -12.44
CA VAL A 185 10.43 -27.55 -13.15
C VAL A 185 11.88 -27.93 -12.87
N LYS A 186 12.67 -28.16 -13.91
CA LYS A 186 14.11 -28.48 -13.86
C LYS A 186 14.98 -27.42 -14.51
N SER A 187 14.40 -26.64 -15.44
CA SER A 187 15.10 -25.62 -16.19
C SER A 187 14.19 -24.41 -16.46
N VAL A 188 14.78 -23.22 -16.41
CA VAL A 188 14.06 -21.97 -16.65
C VAL A 188 14.86 -21.02 -17.54
N VAL A 189 14.15 -20.08 -18.16
CA VAL A 189 14.71 -18.80 -18.60
C VAL A 189 14.21 -17.73 -17.64
N LEU A 190 15.11 -16.87 -17.17
CA LEU A 190 14.81 -15.81 -16.21
C LEU A 190 14.79 -14.46 -16.93
N MET A 191 13.62 -13.81 -16.99
CA MET A 191 13.39 -12.52 -17.60
C MET A 191 13.13 -11.47 -16.51
N TYR A 192 13.57 -10.23 -16.70
CA TYR A 192 13.35 -9.15 -15.73
C TYR A 192 13.44 -7.75 -16.33
N ALA A 193 12.73 -6.81 -15.74
CA ALA A 193 12.86 -5.39 -16.06
C ALA A 193 14.05 -4.79 -15.30
N GLN A 194 15.17 -4.53 -16.02
CA GLN A 194 16.44 -4.15 -15.40
C GLN A 194 16.45 -2.73 -14.80
N ASP A 195 15.54 -1.88 -15.22
CA ASP A 195 15.37 -0.49 -14.79
C ASP A 195 14.30 -0.30 -13.70
N ASP A 196 13.87 -1.41 -13.09
CA ASP A 196 12.93 -1.41 -11.97
C ASP A 196 13.52 -2.14 -10.76
N LYS A 197 13.54 -1.49 -9.59
CA LYS A 197 14.14 -2.06 -8.38
C LYS A 197 13.45 -3.34 -7.91
N PHE A 198 12.11 -3.37 -7.92
CA PHE A 198 11.36 -4.58 -7.56
C PHE A 198 11.77 -5.75 -8.47
N SER A 199 11.83 -5.49 -9.76
CA SER A 199 12.16 -6.50 -10.78
C SER A 199 13.60 -6.98 -10.68
N SER A 200 14.56 -6.07 -10.48
CA SER A 200 15.99 -6.39 -10.35
C SER A 200 16.28 -7.13 -9.04
N ASP A 201 15.67 -6.73 -7.93
CA ASP A 201 15.80 -7.44 -6.66
C ASP A 201 15.18 -8.84 -6.76
N GLY A 202 13.99 -8.96 -7.36
CA GLY A 202 13.34 -10.23 -7.61
C GLY A 202 14.18 -11.16 -8.48
N PHE A 203 14.81 -10.63 -9.55
CA PHE A 203 15.75 -11.36 -10.37
C PHE A 203 16.89 -11.96 -9.55
N ALA A 204 17.56 -11.17 -8.73
CA ALA A 204 18.68 -11.64 -7.89
C ALA A 204 18.22 -12.68 -6.86
N ILE A 205 17.03 -12.54 -6.30
CA ILE A 205 16.45 -13.50 -5.36
C ILE A 205 16.07 -14.79 -6.08
N PHE A 206 15.50 -14.73 -7.29
CA PHE A 206 15.22 -15.91 -8.12
C PHE A 206 16.51 -16.67 -8.46
N GLN A 207 17.57 -15.98 -8.92
CA GLN A 207 18.85 -16.61 -9.20
C GLN A 207 19.34 -17.45 -8.01
N LYS A 208 19.34 -16.86 -6.81
CA LYS A 208 19.77 -17.54 -5.59
C LYS A 208 18.87 -18.72 -5.22
N ALA A 209 17.55 -18.55 -5.31
CA ALA A 209 16.58 -19.59 -4.98
C ALA A 209 16.65 -20.77 -5.96
N LEU A 210 16.80 -20.49 -7.25
CA LEU A 210 16.94 -21.49 -8.32
C LEU A 210 18.23 -22.30 -8.14
N ALA A 211 19.36 -21.65 -7.87
CA ALA A 211 20.61 -22.29 -7.57
C ALA A 211 20.51 -23.23 -6.36
N THR A 212 19.89 -22.75 -5.26
CA THR A 212 19.64 -23.54 -4.06
C THR A 212 18.74 -24.75 -4.34
N ALA A 213 17.72 -24.57 -5.19
CA ALA A 213 16.82 -25.64 -5.59
C ALA A 213 17.43 -26.61 -6.61
N GLY A 214 18.58 -26.31 -7.23
CA GLY A 214 19.17 -27.10 -8.31
C GLY A 214 18.36 -27.06 -9.60
N ILE A 215 17.67 -25.91 -9.88
CA ILE A 215 16.97 -25.66 -11.13
C ILE A 215 17.93 -24.90 -12.05
N THR A 216 18.11 -25.36 -13.27
CA THR A 216 19.05 -24.78 -14.23
C THR A 216 18.46 -23.50 -14.86
N VAL A 217 19.18 -22.38 -14.74
CA VAL A 217 18.90 -21.18 -15.52
C VAL A 217 19.60 -21.30 -16.88
N LYS A 218 18.83 -21.49 -17.95
CA LYS A 218 19.36 -21.65 -19.32
C LYS A 218 19.78 -20.32 -19.93
N LYS A 219 19.07 -19.24 -19.59
CA LYS A 219 19.34 -17.89 -20.09
C LYS A 219 18.73 -16.85 -19.18
N GLU A 220 19.36 -15.69 -19.15
CA GLU A 220 18.87 -14.48 -18.51
C GLU A 220 18.60 -13.43 -19.58
N ILE A 221 17.44 -12.75 -19.48
CA ILE A 221 17.00 -11.79 -20.48
C ILE A 221 16.50 -10.52 -19.78
N ALA A 222 17.23 -9.43 -19.98
CA ALA A 222 16.83 -8.13 -19.49
C ALA A 222 15.97 -7.39 -20.53
N PHE A 223 15.02 -6.58 -20.03
CA PHE A 223 14.21 -5.65 -20.81
C PHE A 223 13.93 -4.38 -19.97
N SER A 224 13.30 -3.36 -20.56
CA SER A 224 12.86 -2.17 -19.82
C SER A 224 11.42 -2.33 -19.33
N LYS A 225 11.12 -1.82 -18.12
CA LYS A 225 9.74 -1.78 -17.58
C LYS A 225 8.75 -0.99 -18.45
N THR A 226 9.26 -0.20 -19.39
CA THR A 226 8.46 0.58 -20.34
C THR A 226 8.39 -0.02 -21.75
N ASP A 227 9.04 -1.19 -21.96
CA ASP A 227 8.95 -1.87 -23.26
C ASP A 227 7.51 -2.32 -23.53
N VAL A 228 7.01 -1.94 -24.68
CA VAL A 228 5.65 -2.25 -25.16
C VAL A 228 5.60 -3.49 -26.04
N ASP A 229 6.74 -3.94 -26.55
CA ASP A 229 6.89 -5.16 -27.36
C ASP A 229 7.97 -6.07 -26.77
N LEU A 230 7.54 -7.16 -26.20
CA LEU A 230 8.42 -8.21 -25.65
C LEU A 230 8.46 -9.48 -26.53
N SER A 231 8.02 -9.38 -27.80
CA SER A 231 7.99 -10.52 -28.73
C SER A 231 9.39 -11.09 -29.03
N GLY A 232 10.41 -10.23 -29.14
CA GLY A 232 11.80 -10.60 -29.30
C GLY A 232 12.38 -11.32 -28.08
N PRO A 233 12.35 -10.70 -26.88
CA PRO A 233 12.72 -11.32 -25.62
C PRO A 233 12.06 -12.68 -25.37
N VAL A 234 10.73 -12.78 -25.57
CA VAL A 234 10.00 -14.05 -25.41
C VAL A 234 10.44 -15.11 -26.44
N THR A 235 10.68 -14.71 -27.71
CA THR A 235 11.20 -15.63 -28.73
C THR A 235 12.56 -16.19 -28.30
N ALA A 236 13.46 -15.33 -27.81
CA ALA A 236 14.77 -15.74 -27.33
C ALA A 236 14.68 -16.66 -26.09
N ALA A 237 13.69 -16.44 -25.22
CA ALA A 237 13.43 -17.31 -24.08
C ALA A 237 12.96 -18.71 -24.51
N LEU A 238 12.00 -18.78 -25.42
CA LEU A 238 11.43 -20.04 -25.90
C LEU A 238 12.42 -20.88 -26.73
N ALA A 239 13.38 -20.24 -27.42
CA ALA A 239 14.44 -20.91 -28.18
C ALA A 239 15.31 -21.82 -27.29
N GLU A 240 15.47 -21.49 -26.01
CA GLU A 240 16.20 -22.31 -25.03
C GLU A 240 15.43 -23.57 -24.59
N SER A 241 14.18 -23.73 -25.01
CA SER A 241 13.31 -24.84 -24.60
C SER A 241 13.33 -25.12 -23.09
N PRO A 242 12.98 -24.10 -22.23
CA PRO A 242 12.89 -24.26 -20.78
C PRO A 242 11.60 -25.00 -20.39
N ASP A 243 11.57 -25.51 -19.15
CA ASP A 243 10.34 -26.05 -18.55
C ASP A 243 9.39 -24.94 -18.12
N ALA A 244 9.92 -23.76 -17.73
CA ALA A 244 9.17 -22.57 -17.39
C ALA A 244 9.92 -21.29 -17.75
N ILE A 245 9.18 -20.21 -17.95
CA ILE A 245 9.72 -18.85 -17.99
C ILE A 245 9.44 -18.20 -16.64
N ILE A 246 10.47 -17.64 -16.00
CA ILE A 246 10.32 -16.77 -14.85
C ILE A 246 10.35 -15.33 -15.34
N ASP A 247 9.37 -14.54 -14.92
CA ASP A 247 9.28 -13.12 -15.26
C ASP A 247 9.20 -12.27 -13.98
N SER A 248 10.29 -11.59 -13.66
CA SER A 248 10.35 -10.62 -12.56
C SER A 248 10.04 -9.23 -13.10
N SER A 249 8.75 -8.88 -13.15
CA SER A 249 8.30 -7.59 -13.66
C SER A 249 7.00 -7.11 -13.03
N LEU A 250 6.68 -5.83 -13.28
CA LEU A 250 5.38 -5.23 -12.93
C LEU A 250 4.28 -5.74 -13.87
N ALA A 251 3.01 -5.50 -13.50
CA ALA A 251 1.86 -6.04 -14.23
C ALA A 251 1.83 -5.69 -15.73
N GLY A 252 2.27 -4.50 -16.13
CA GLY A 252 2.28 -4.09 -17.53
C GLY A 252 3.13 -5.01 -18.41
N PRO A 253 4.45 -5.12 -18.19
CA PRO A 253 5.30 -6.06 -18.90
C PRO A 253 4.86 -7.52 -18.73
N ALA A 254 4.46 -7.94 -17.52
CA ALA A 254 3.98 -9.31 -17.27
C ALA A 254 2.82 -9.71 -18.18
N ILE A 255 1.87 -8.81 -18.43
CA ILE A 255 0.77 -9.03 -19.37
C ILE A 255 1.29 -9.26 -20.78
N GLN A 256 2.32 -8.52 -21.23
CA GLN A 256 2.92 -8.69 -22.55
C GLN A 256 3.66 -10.04 -22.65
N VAL A 257 4.45 -10.39 -21.63
CA VAL A 257 5.13 -11.70 -21.56
C VAL A 257 4.12 -12.85 -21.66
N LEU A 258 3.06 -12.82 -20.84
CA LEU A 258 2.02 -13.85 -20.85
C LEU A 258 1.35 -13.98 -22.23
N LYS A 259 0.97 -12.86 -22.86
CA LYS A 259 0.35 -12.86 -24.19
C LYS A 259 1.27 -13.43 -25.27
N GLU A 260 2.53 -12.98 -25.30
CA GLU A 260 3.50 -13.46 -26.31
C GLU A 260 3.89 -14.93 -26.09
N VAL A 261 4.03 -15.35 -24.82
CA VAL A 261 4.27 -16.75 -24.49
C VAL A 261 3.09 -17.62 -24.96
N ASN A 262 1.87 -17.25 -24.61
CA ASN A 262 0.68 -18.03 -25.01
C ASN A 262 0.48 -18.07 -26.52
N LYS A 263 0.77 -16.99 -27.24
CA LYS A 263 0.72 -16.92 -28.71
C LYS A 263 1.71 -17.88 -29.38
N LYS A 264 2.93 -18.00 -28.84
CA LYS A 264 4.03 -18.78 -29.44
C LYS A 264 4.09 -20.22 -28.95
N LYS A 265 3.75 -20.45 -27.69
CA LYS A 265 3.79 -21.77 -27.03
C LYS A 265 2.66 -21.86 -25.97
N PRO A 266 1.41 -22.10 -26.40
CA PRO A 266 0.29 -22.26 -25.48
C PRO A 266 0.59 -23.32 -24.41
N GLY A 267 0.21 -23.04 -23.15
CA GLY A 267 0.44 -23.93 -22.02
C GLY A 267 1.85 -23.92 -21.43
N MET A 268 2.76 -23.07 -21.93
CA MET A 268 4.05 -22.86 -21.28
C MET A 268 3.84 -22.23 -19.90
N LEU A 269 4.45 -22.82 -18.87
CA LEU A 269 4.41 -22.31 -17.52
C LEU A 269 5.16 -20.98 -17.42
N VAL A 270 4.48 -19.95 -16.90
CA VAL A 270 5.09 -18.67 -16.53
C VAL A 270 4.99 -18.49 -15.01
N ILE A 271 6.11 -18.14 -14.38
CA ILE A 271 6.22 -17.92 -12.94
C ILE A 271 6.62 -16.46 -12.70
N GLY A 272 5.84 -15.74 -11.91
CA GLY A 272 6.13 -14.34 -11.58
C GLY A 272 6.43 -14.12 -10.10
N GLY A 273 6.89 -12.92 -9.78
CA GLY A 273 6.96 -12.40 -8.43
C GLY A 273 5.62 -11.81 -7.96
N ASN A 274 5.66 -11.04 -6.87
CA ASN A 274 4.47 -10.43 -6.26
C ASN A 274 3.65 -9.55 -7.24
N GLY A 275 4.30 -8.92 -8.21
CA GLY A 275 3.64 -8.10 -9.24
C GLY A 275 2.59 -8.83 -10.08
N PHE A 276 2.64 -10.16 -10.14
CA PHE A 276 1.66 -10.99 -10.84
C PHE A 276 0.32 -11.14 -10.09
N ASN A 277 0.27 -10.88 -8.80
CA ASN A 277 -0.88 -11.21 -7.97
C ASN A 277 -1.95 -10.10 -7.97
N THR A 278 -2.36 -9.66 -9.16
CA THR A 278 -3.44 -8.70 -9.37
C THR A 278 -4.44 -9.18 -10.42
N PRO A 279 -5.75 -9.00 -10.22
CA PRO A 279 -6.77 -9.29 -11.23
C PRO A 279 -6.56 -8.56 -12.55
N ALA A 280 -5.83 -7.45 -12.57
CA ALA A 280 -5.50 -6.72 -13.79
C ALA A 280 -4.74 -7.61 -14.80
N ILE A 281 -3.86 -8.50 -14.33
CA ILE A 281 -3.18 -9.49 -15.18
C ILE A 281 -4.20 -10.45 -15.79
N ILE A 282 -5.08 -11.02 -14.98
CA ILE A 282 -6.11 -11.96 -15.46
C ILE A 282 -7.03 -11.28 -16.47
N ALA A 283 -7.53 -10.09 -16.15
CA ALA A 283 -8.45 -9.36 -17.03
C ALA A 283 -7.79 -8.98 -18.36
N SER A 284 -6.51 -8.57 -18.34
CA SER A 284 -5.82 -8.06 -19.53
C SER A 284 -5.16 -9.15 -20.38
N ALA A 285 -4.61 -10.20 -19.75
CA ALA A 285 -4.03 -11.33 -20.47
C ALA A 285 -5.07 -12.41 -20.84
N ALA A 286 -6.25 -12.40 -20.20
CA ALA A 286 -7.35 -13.34 -20.43
C ALA A 286 -6.86 -14.82 -20.40
N ALA A 287 -7.11 -15.60 -21.45
CA ALA A 287 -6.67 -17.00 -21.55
C ALA A 287 -5.14 -17.17 -21.40
N ALA A 288 -4.35 -16.14 -21.72
CA ALA A 288 -2.90 -16.20 -21.60
C ALA A 288 -2.41 -16.15 -20.13
N ALA A 289 -3.26 -15.72 -19.19
CA ALA A 289 -2.93 -15.76 -17.76
C ALA A 289 -3.12 -17.16 -17.16
N GLU A 290 -3.86 -18.05 -17.81
CA GLU A 290 -4.17 -19.38 -17.28
C GLU A 290 -2.88 -20.19 -17.05
N GLY A 291 -2.78 -20.77 -15.87
CA GLY A 291 -1.59 -21.53 -15.46
C GLY A 291 -0.45 -20.70 -14.87
N ALA A 292 -0.47 -19.36 -14.96
CA ALA A 292 0.55 -18.50 -14.37
C ALA A 292 0.64 -18.70 -12.85
N VAL A 293 1.86 -18.70 -12.29
CA VAL A 293 2.14 -18.97 -10.87
C VAL A 293 2.85 -17.80 -10.23
N SER A 294 2.51 -17.47 -8.99
CA SER A 294 3.24 -16.47 -8.19
C SER A 294 3.19 -16.75 -6.70
N GLY A 295 4.16 -16.20 -5.96
CA GLY A 295 4.08 -16.11 -4.51
C GLY A 295 3.10 -15.03 -4.09
N ALA A 296 2.35 -15.27 -3.02
CA ALA A 296 1.28 -14.38 -2.58
C ALA A 296 1.20 -14.25 -1.05
N ALA A 297 0.85 -13.06 -0.60
CA ALA A 297 0.51 -12.80 0.79
C ALA A 297 -0.94 -13.17 1.12
N TRP A 298 -1.79 -13.26 0.09
CA TRP A 298 -3.23 -13.37 0.23
C TRP A 298 -3.86 -13.98 -1.03
N TYR A 299 -5.01 -14.58 -0.88
CA TYR A 299 -5.88 -15.01 -1.99
C TYR A 299 -7.36 -14.87 -1.60
N LEU A 300 -8.21 -14.60 -2.59
CA LEU A 300 -9.63 -14.26 -2.41
C LEU A 300 -10.41 -15.31 -1.60
N GLY A 301 -10.20 -16.57 -1.88
CA GLY A 301 -10.91 -17.71 -1.27
C GLY A 301 -10.39 -18.15 0.10
N ASN A 302 -9.53 -17.36 0.77
CA ASN A 302 -9.05 -17.70 2.12
C ASN A 302 -10.23 -17.88 3.09
N PRO A 303 -10.37 -19.04 3.77
CA PRO A 303 -11.52 -19.35 4.61
C PRO A 303 -11.57 -18.59 5.94
N ASP A 304 -10.53 -17.83 6.28
CA ASP A 304 -10.48 -17.03 7.52
C ASP A 304 -11.71 -16.11 7.65
N PRO A 305 -12.39 -16.06 8.82
CA PRO A 305 -13.55 -15.20 9.02
C PRO A 305 -13.28 -13.72 8.79
N VAL A 306 -12.08 -13.22 9.17
CA VAL A 306 -11.70 -11.81 8.96
C VAL A 306 -11.53 -11.52 7.47
N ASN A 307 -10.99 -12.48 6.71
CA ASN A 307 -10.92 -12.37 5.26
C ASN A 307 -12.30 -12.35 4.62
N LYS A 308 -13.19 -13.25 5.01
CA LYS A 308 -14.58 -13.30 4.48
C LYS A 308 -15.33 -12.00 4.73
N ASP A 309 -15.20 -11.43 5.93
CA ASP A 309 -15.81 -10.14 6.29
C ASP A 309 -15.26 -8.98 5.43
N PHE A 310 -13.91 -8.93 5.26
CA PHE A 310 -13.28 -7.96 4.38
C PHE A 310 -13.78 -8.07 2.94
N VAL A 311 -13.76 -9.28 2.37
CA VAL A 311 -14.20 -9.53 0.98
C VAL A 311 -15.66 -9.10 0.79
N ALA A 312 -16.55 -9.46 1.71
CA ALA A 312 -17.96 -9.08 1.65
C ALA A 312 -18.15 -7.55 1.71
N ALA A 313 -17.46 -6.89 2.65
CA ALA A 313 -17.53 -5.43 2.81
C ALA A 313 -16.96 -4.68 1.58
N TYR A 314 -15.83 -5.16 1.04
CA TYR A 314 -15.22 -4.58 -0.15
C TYR A 314 -16.16 -4.70 -1.36
N LYS A 315 -16.70 -5.90 -1.59
CA LYS A 315 -17.64 -6.18 -2.68
C LYS A 315 -18.91 -5.32 -2.58
N THR A 316 -19.45 -5.17 -1.38
CA THR A 316 -20.62 -4.31 -1.13
C THR A 316 -20.34 -2.85 -1.48
N LYS A 317 -19.16 -2.32 -1.12
CA LYS A 317 -18.82 -0.92 -1.32
C LYS A 317 -18.41 -0.59 -2.76
N PHE A 318 -17.64 -1.47 -3.40
CA PHE A 318 -17.00 -1.17 -4.69
C PHE A 318 -17.57 -1.98 -5.86
N ASN A 319 -18.54 -2.88 -5.62
CA ASN A 319 -19.10 -3.78 -6.61
C ASN A 319 -18.03 -4.58 -7.39
N ALA A 320 -16.95 -4.94 -6.72
CA ALA A 320 -15.82 -5.68 -7.27
C ALA A 320 -15.19 -6.58 -6.19
N ASP A 321 -14.51 -7.63 -6.61
CA ASP A 321 -13.72 -8.43 -5.69
C ASP A 321 -12.41 -7.68 -5.33
N PRO A 322 -11.96 -7.75 -4.06
CA PRO A 322 -10.65 -7.21 -3.68
C PRO A 322 -9.52 -8.09 -4.23
N ASP A 323 -8.32 -7.52 -4.24
CA ASP A 323 -7.08 -8.24 -4.49
C ASP A 323 -6.12 -8.17 -3.30
N GLN A 324 -4.95 -8.77 -3.47
CA GLN A 324 -3.89 -8.75 -2.45
C GLN A 324 -3.50 -7.31 -2.05
N PHE A 325 -3.42 -6.39 -3.01
CA PHE A 325 -2.98 -5.01 -2.75
C PHE A 325 -4.03 -4.22 -1.96
N ALA A 326 -5.31 -4.46 -2.24
CA ALA A 326 -6.41 -3.94 -1.42
C ALA A 326 -6.38 -4.53 0.00
N ALA A 327 -6.16 -5.85 0.13
CA ALA A 327 -6.07 -6.53 1.42
C ALA A 327 -4.88 -6.03 2.26
N GLN A 328 -3.72 -5.81 1.64
CA GLN A 328 -2.53 -5.24 2.29
C GLN A 328 -2.77 -3.82 2.78
N ALA A 329 -3.35 -2.96 1.95
CA ALA A 329 -3.64 -1.57 2.28
C ALA A 329 -4.69 -1.46 3.41
N TYR A 330 -5.75 -2.28 3.35
CA TYR A 330 -6.74 -2.41 4.41
C TYR A 330 -6.10 -2.88 5.72
N SER A 331 -5.28 -3.92 5.67
CA SER A 331 -4.59 -4.49 6.85
C SER A 331 -3.63 -3.48 7.48
N ALA A 332 -2.86 -2.74 6.68
CA ALA A 332 -1.93 -1.72 7.18
C ALA A 332 -2.66 -0.62 7.97
N MET A 333 -3.88 -0.26 7.57
CA MET A 333 -4.69 0.70 8.32
C MET A 333 -5.11 0.15 9.69
N TYR A 334 -5.46 -1.14 9.80
CA TYR A 334 -5.78 -1.76 11.10
C TYR A 334 -4.55 -1.98 11.98
N ILE A 335 -3.39 -2.25 11.38
CA ILE A 335 -2.09 -2.30 12.08
C ILE A 335 -1.77 -0.91 12.67
N LEU A 336 -1.94 0.14 11.86
CA LEU A 336 -1.76 1.52 12.33
C LEU A 336 -2.78 1.89 13.41
N LEU A 337 -4.05 1.51 13.26
CA LEU A 337 -5.11 1.73 14.27
C LEU A 337 -4.75 1.09 15.60
N ASP A 338 -4.26 -0.14 15.60
CA ASP A 338 -3.84 -0.85 16.81
C ASP A 338 -2.73 -0.08 17.56
N ALA A 339 -1.72 0.39 16.82
CA ALA A 339 -0.65 1.22 17.37
C ALA A 339 -1.16 2.57 17.90
N LEU A 340 -2.04 3.24 17.14
CA LEU A 340 -2.65 4.51 17.53
C LEU A 340 -3.48 4.39 18.82
N LYS A 341 -4.25 3.30 18.98
CA LYS A 341 -5.03 3.05 20.19
C LYS A 341 -4.15 2.88 21.44
N ARG A 342 -2.93 2.36 21.27
CA ARG A 342 -1.94 2.19 22.35
C ARG A 342 -1.10 3.46 22.59
N THR A 343 -1.18 4.44 21.71
CA THR A 343 -0.44 5.71 21.85
C THR A 343 -1.22 6.68 22.75
N PRO A 344 -0.63 7.18 23.86
CA PRO A 344 -1.37 7.92 24.89
C PRO A 344 -2.01 9.24 24.45
N SER A 345 -1.53 9.85 23.37
CA SER A 345 -2.10 11.08 22.80
C SER A 345 -1.82 11.15 21.32
N VAL A 346 -2.87 11.37 20.53
CA VAL A 346 -2.79 11.56 19.07
C VAL A 346 -2.82 13.07 18.69
N THR A 347 -2.83 13.96 19.65
CA THR A 347 -3.06 15.40 19.44
C THR A 347 -1.78 16.22 19.33
N SER A 348 -0.66 15.73 19.84
CA SER A 348 0.67 16.25 19.53
C SER A 348 1.41 15.17 18.77
N VAL A 349 2.08 15.50 17.70
CA VAL A 349 2.82 14.58 16.86
C VAL A 349 3.89 13.88 17.72
N LEU A 350 3.49 12.77 18.33
CA LEU A 350 4.38 11.92 19.08
C LEU A 350 4.84 10.77 18.16
N HIS A 351 5.44 11.15 17.01
CA HIS A 351 5.90 10.18 16.00
C HIS A 351 6.81 9.11 16.60
N ASP A 352 7.71 9.48 17.53
CA ASP A 352 8.56 8.52 18.24
C ASP A 352 7.76 7.50 19.04
N LYS A 353 6.74 7.96 19.78
CA LYS A 353 5.88 7.06 20.57
C LYS A 353 5.05 6.17 19.66
N LEU A 354 4.51 6.74 18.58
CA LEU A 354 3.75 5.95 17.59
C LEU A 354 4.66 4.92 16.90
N ARG A 355 5.87 5.32 16.48
CA ARG A 355 6.87 4.41 15.92
C ARG A 355 7.13 3.24 16.87
N ALA A 356 7.36 3.53 18.15
CA ALA A 356 7.59 2.50 19.16
C ALA A 356 6.37 1.57 19.30
N GLN A 357 5.14 2.12 19.25
CA GLN A 357 3.92 1.29 19.30
C GLN A 357 3.72 0.46 18.03
N ILE A 358 4.08 0.98 16.84
CA ILE A 358 4.06 0.20 15.60
C ILE A 358 5.04 -0.98 15.71
N ALA A 359 6.26 -0.75 16.21
CA ALA A 359 7.26 -1.81 16.39
C ALA A 359 6.81 -2.93 17.33
N LEU A 360 5.90 -2.65 18.27
CA LEU A 360 5.31 -3.61 19.21
C LEU A 360 4.08 -4.33 18.66
N THR A 361 3.73 -4.13 17.41
CA THR A 361 2.57 -4.79 16.78
C THR A 361 2.76 -6.30 16.77
N THR A 362 1.83 -7.01 17.39
CA THR A 362 1.79 -8.47 17.40
C THR A 362 0.36 -8.98 17.48
N GLY A 363 0.05 -10.04 16.74
CA GLY A 363 -1.24 -10.74 16.80
C GLY A 363 -2.43 -9.94 16.27
N VAL A 364 -2.23 -8.90 15.45
CA VAL A 364 -3.33 -8.11 14.88
C VAL A 364 -4.05 -8.93 13.81
N LYS A 365 -5.34 -9.18 14.03
CA LYS A 365 -6.17 -9.92 13.08
C LYS A 365 -6.49 -9.07 11.86
N THR A 366 -6.10 -9.55 10.69
CA THR A 366 -6.27 -8.88 9.40
C THR A 366 -6.69 -9.88 8.32
N PRO A 367 -7.16 -9.43 7.14
CA PRO A 367 -7.38 -10.32 5.99
C PRO A 367 -6.13 -11.10 5.54
N LEU A 368 -4.93 -10.61 5.90
CA LEU A 368 -3.66 -11.31 5.65
C LEU A 368 -3.39 -12.41 6.68
N GLY A 369 -4.27 -12.59 7.65
CA GLY A 369 -4.09 -13.45 8.82
C GLY A 369 -3.69 -12.66 10.07
N GLU A 370 -3.15 -13.36 11.05
CA GLU A 370 -2.63 -12.77 12.28
C GLU A 370 -1.27 -12.11 11.99
N PHE A 371 -1.23 -10.79 12.12
CA PHE A 371 -0.10 -9.97 11.70
C PHE A 371 0.83 -9.61 12.86
N SER A 372 2.14 -9.69 12.62
CA SER A 372 3.18 -9.23 13.54
C SER A 372 4.37 -8.68 12.76
N PHE A 373 5.05 -7.68 13.30
CA PHE A 373 6.38 -7.31 12.82
C PHE A 373 7.46 -8.17 13.46
N ASN A 374 8.53 -8.45 12.70
CA ASN A 374 9.76 -9.00 13.24
C ASN A 374 10.72 -7.89 13.71
N SER A 375 11.88 -8.27 14.26
CA SER A 375 12.91 -7.33 14.74
C SER A 375 13.50 -6.42 13.65
N SER A 376 13.28 -6.74 12.37
CA SER A 376 13.71 -5.95 11.22
C SER A 376 12.59 -5.06 10.68
N GLN A 377 11.51 -4.81 11.45
CA GLN A 377 10.36 -3.99 11.01
C GLN A 377 9.66 -4.53 9.76
N ASP A 378 9.93 -5.79 9.44
CA ASP A 378 9.35 -6.53 8.35
C ASP A 378 8.24 -7.46 8.82
N VAL A 379 7.42 -7.93 7.88
CA VAL A 379 6.29 -8.81 8.20
C VAL A 379 6.75 -10.23 8.55
N ASN A 380 6.11 -10.80 9.57
CA ASN A 380 6.12 -12.24 9.82
C ASN A 380 4.76 -12.80 9.39
N GLN A 381 4.68 -13.36 8.20
CA GLN A 381 3.43 -13.71 7.54
C GLN A 381 3.58 -15.02 6.74
N LYS A 382 2.47 -15.75 6.63
CA LYS A 382 2.39 -16.95 5.80
C LYS A 382 2.52 -16.61 4.31
N VAL A 383 3.31 -17.42 3.60
CA VAL A 383 3.39 -17.38 2.14
C VAL A 383 2.39 -18.37 1.56
N TYR A 384 1.67 -17.93 0.56
CA TYR A 384 0.92 -18.78 -0.34
C TYR A 384 1.63 -18.82 -1.70
N VAL A 385 1.53 -19.91 -2.42
CA VAL A 385 1.86 -19.96 -3.85
C VAL A 385 0.55 -20.20 -4.58
N VAL A 386 0.22 -19.30 -5.48
CA VAL A 386 -1.06 -19.33 -6.21
C VAL A 386 -0.83 -19.55 -7.68
N GLN A 387 -1.78 -20.22 -8.33
CA GLN A 387 -1.84 -20.41 -9.76
C GLN A 387 -3.16 -19.87 -10.29
N VAL A 388 -3.14 -19.25 -11.45
CA VAL A 388 -4.38 -18.86 -12.14
C VAL A 388 -5.04 -20.13 -12.67
N LYS A 389 -6.26 -20.40 -12.18
CA LYS A 389 -7.12 -21.52 -12.60
C LYS A 389 -8.54 -21.00 -12.81
N ASN A 390 -9.08 -21.21 -14.02
CA ASN A 390 -10.41 -20.72 -14.39
C ASN A 390 -10.56 -19.20 -14.13
N GLY A 391 -9.53 -18.41 -14.44
CA GLY A 391 -9.52 -16.97 -14.25
C GLY A 391 -9.45 -16.50 -12.81
N GLN A 392 -9.00 -17.33 -11.86
CA GLN A 392 -8.87 -16.97 -10.44
C GLN A 392 -7.54 -17.46 -9.86
N PHE A 393 -6.98 -16.70 -8.91
CA PHE A 393 -5.82 -17.14 -8.14
C PHE A 393 -6.22 -18.21 -7.12
N THR A 394 -5.71 -19.41 -7.31
CA THR A 394 -6.00 -20.59 -6.49
C THR A 394 -4.70 -21.11 -5.89
N PRO A 395 -4.62 -21.44 -4.58
CA PRO A 395 -3.43 -22.01 -3.98
C PRO A 395 -2.98 -23.31 -4.67
N VAL A 396 -1.68 -23.44 -4.86
CA VAL A 396 -1.05 -24.71 -5.29
C VAL A 396 -0.77 -25.53 -4.03
N ASN A 397 -1.47 -26.65 -3.87
CA ASN A 397 -1.38 -27.56 -2.72
C ASN A 397 -0.32 -28.65 -2.93
#